data_c3cafbb283dc37558ae7557e51539656
#
_entry.id   c3cafbb283dc37558ae7557e51539656
#
_cell.length_a   1.000
_cell.length_b   1.000
_cell.length_c   1.000
_cell.angle_alpha   90.00
_cell.angle_beta   90.00
_cell.angle_gamma   90.00
#
_symmetry.space_group_name_H-M   'P 1'
#
loop_
_entity.id
_entity.type
_entity.pdbx_description
1 polymer ?
#
loop_
_entity_poly.entity_id
_entity_poly.type
_entity_poly.pdbx_seq_one_letter_code
_entity_poly.pdbx_strand_id
1 'polypeptide(L)'
;MKKRLLSLALCGALLCGALAGCGGNETPSTSQESSPSQTAEEPKILTTAVSAELNTLYPLNMDVQNNIGTKLCYEGLVNYENGEIVPCLAESWEFSDGGKALTFHLKEGVTFHDGTPFNAEAVKTDFEFAHPNPNFSNISAAAKLESIEVVDEYTVTFHYPNPYFAYLMDFCYPETMVLVSPAVLEEGNYQSMNGVVGTGPYVYEEIVDGDYVRFVRNENYWGEQPYYDEVIVKYIPDASARLQALQSGEIDLIYGSALLTWDDYQQATSLPNIAGAVAESDSKTRNLVLNASGVLSDLRVREAVAYAIDKETLSEGLTYGEETPADHLFPDGIPYTDVELNVVRTYDPEKANALLDEAGWVLNESTGIREKDGQALSLKYTYDSGDALNKSLATAVKSQLAAVGINVETEGQEMMTWWQEGVAGNYDLIMWNTEQPYTSPHNYFIPMLSRSPHVPSLPAVEGSDEFLSLIEEFQTTDDSARVQEIFNQLLNFDNDNVLDLPLLFVKDMIVYNTDKIAGYDFSSTPMFFDVRLIQPAE
;
A
#
# COMPACT_ATOMS: atom_id res chain seq x y z
N MET A 1 -24.51 21.36 43.94
CA MET A 1 -24.36 21.27 45.39
C MET A 1 -22.99 20.64 45.63
N LYS A 2 -22.01 21.45 46.05
CA LYS A 2 -21.27 21.47 47.32
C LYS A 2 -20.62 20.11 47.64
N LYS A 3 -19.27 19.94 47.83
CA LYS A 3 -18.18 20.72 48.47
C LYS A 3 -16.88 20.02 48.05
N ARG A 4 -15.74 20.65 47.62
CA ARG A 4 -14.68 21.31 48.42
C ARG A 4 -14.13 20.43 49.57
N LEU A 5 -12.77 20.16 49.59
CA LEU A 5 -11.62 20.91 50.09
C LEU A 5 -10.41 19.95 50.04
N LEU A 6 -9.24 20.27 49.48
CA LEU A 6 -8.10 21.05 50.02
C LEU A 6 -7.27 20.36 51.11
N SER A 7 -5.98 20.15 50.83
CA SER A 7 -4.81 20.45 51.69
C SER A 7 -3.54 19.96 51.02
N LEU A 8 -2.66 20.74 50.49
CA LEU A 8 -1.59 21.58 51.04
C LEU A 8 -0.48 20.83 51.80
N ALA A 9 0.66 20.77 51.11
CA ALA A 9 2.03 21.11 51.42
C ALA A 9 2.65 20.73 52.79
N LEU A 10 3.85 20.19 52.75
CA LEU A 10 4.98 20.86 53.47
C LEU A 10 6.36 20.41 52.96
N CYS A 11 7.19 21.38 52.67
CA CYS A 11 8.64 21.33 52.46
C CYS A 11 9.40 20.99 53.74
N GLY A 12 10.60 20.45 53.63
CA GLY A 12 11.53 20.38 54.72
C GLY A 12 12.92 19.88 54.31
N ALA A 13 13.73 20.81 53.86
CA ALA A 13 15.17 20.61 53.76
C ALA A 13 15.83 20.61 55.14
N LEU A 14 16.87 19.82 55.31
CA LEU A 14 17.93 20.14 56.27
C LEU A 14 19.28 19.52 55.90
N LEU A 15 20.25 20.39 55.86
CA LEU A 15 21.67 20.26 55.59
C LEU A 15 22.45 19.75 56.83
N CYS A 16 23.68 19.33 56.51
CA CYS A 16 24.92 19.41 57.27
C CYS A 16 25.25 18.45 58.40
N GLY A 17 26.46 17.91 58.26
CA GLY A 17 27.29 17.53 59.41
C GLY A 17 28.51 16.70 59.01
N ALA A 18 29.63 17.38 58.71
CA ALA A 18 30.96 16.80 58.62
C ALA A 18 31.54 16.61 60.02
N LEU A 19 32.41 15.61 60.21
CA LEU A 19 33.76 15.74 60.74
C LEU A 19 34.30 14.40 61.33
N ALA A 20 35.35 13.93 60.73
CA ALA A 20 36.63 13.50 61.25
C ALA A 20 36.75 12.49 62.41
N GLY A 21 37.52 11.45 62.19
CA GLY A 21 38.11 10.61 63.20
C GLY A 21 39.13 9.66 62.54
N CYS A 22 40.43 9.94 62.65
CA CYS A 22 41.56 9.13 62.27
C CYS A 22 41.70 7.87 63.13
N GLY A 23 42.20 6.79 62.55
CA GLY A 23 42.70 5.62 63.24
C GLY A 23 43.13 4.55 62.25
N GLY A 24 44.42 4.50 61.94
CA GLY A 24 45.03 3.54 61.00
C GLY A 24 45.13 2.13 61.50
N ASN A 25 45.12 1.21 60.58
CA ASN A 25 46.01 0.03 60.60
C ASN A 25 46.12 -0.58 59.18
N GLU A 26 47.32 -0.80 58.72
CA GLU A 26 47.72 -1.40 57.46
C GLU A 26 47.38 -2.90 57.40
N THR A 27 46.96 -3.39 56.23
CA THR A 27 47.45 -4.59 55.51
C THR A 27 46.48 -4.99 54.41
N PRO A 28 46.80 -5.87 53.43
CA PRO A 28 47.40 -5.42 52.15
C PRO A 28 46.42 -5.47 50.98
N SER A 29 46.72 -4.70 49.96
CA SER A 29 46.05 -4.56 48.70
C SER A 29 45.89 -5.91 47.98
N THR A 30 44.64 -6.28 47.71
CA THR A 30 44.30 -7.16 46.59
C THR A 30 43.79 -6.22 45.51
N SER A 31 44.54 -6.09 44.44
CA SER A 31 44.13 -5.44 43.22
C SER A 31 42.92 -6.16 42.62
N GLN A 32 41.74 -5.63 42.85
CA GLN A 32 40.58 -5.89 41.98
C GLN A 32 40.83 -5.10 40.68
N GLU A 33 41.15 -5.85 39.63
CA GLU A 33 41.00 -5.35 38.27
C GLU A 33 39.52 -4.88 38.11
N SER A 34 39.37 -3.59 37.98
CA SER A 34 38.13 -3.01 37.50
C SER A 34 37.94 -3.48 36.06
N SER A 35 37.02 -4.39 35.85
CA SER A 35 36.46 -4.65 34.52
C SER A 35 36.05 -3.32 33.89
N PRO A 36 36.36 -3.08 32.63
CA PRO A 36 35.88 -1.86 31.96
C PRO A 36 34.36 -1.88 32.02
N SER A 37 33.79 -0.84 32.58
CA SER A 37 32.36 -0.52 32.43
C SER A 37 32.11 -0.43 30.93
N GLN A 38 31.40 -1.40 30.35
CA GLN A 38 30.81 -1.22 29.06
C GLN A 38 29.88 -0.01 29.21
N THR A 39 30.25 1.10 28.62
CA THR A 39 29.28 2.18 28.32
C THR A 39 28.23 1.54 27.42
N ALA A 40 27.03 1.34 27.93
CA ALA A 40 25.90 0.97 27.09
C ALA A 40 25.80 2.02 25.97
N GLU A 41 25.93 1.59 24.74
CA GLU A 41 25.66 2.45 23.58
C GLU A 41 24.22 2.96 23.69
N GLU A 42 23.99 4.22 23.35
CA GLU A 42 22.63 4.76 23.28
C GLU A 42 21.84 3.99 22.22
N PRO A 43 20.56 3.67 22.47
CA PRO A 43 19.76 2.94 21.51
C PRO A 43 19.64 3.71 20.18
N LYS A 44 19.76 2.99 19.08
CA LYS A 44 19.58 3.52 17.73
C LYS A 44 18.10 3.54 17.40
N ILE A 45 17.48 4.69 17.45
CA ILE A 45 16.04 4.87 17.25
C ILE A 45 15.79 5.50 15.89
N LEU A 46 14.89 4.88 15.11
CA LEU A 46 14.32 5.45 13.89
C LEU A 46 12.90 5.94 14.17
N THR A 47 12.62 7.18 13.80
CA THR A 47 11.28 7.76 13.93
C THR A 47 10.74 8.17 12.57
N THR A 48 9.54 7.73 12.23
CA THR A 48 8.82 8.14 11.02
C THR A 48 7.38 8.54 11.36
N ALA A 49 6.60 8.99 10.36
CA ALA A 49 5.22 9.37 10.58
C ALA A 49 4.30 8.91 9.43
N VAL A 50 3.04 8.62 9.80
CA VAL A 50 1.96 8.27 8.88
C VAL A 50 0.78 9.23 9.05
N SER A 51 -0.14 9.27 8.05
CA SER A 51 -1.30 10.15 8.04
C SER A 51 -2.54 9.58 8.71
N ALA A 52 -2.59 8.26 8.93
CA ALA A 52 -3.66 7.56 9.60
C ALA A 52 -3.14 6.80 10.82
N GLU A 53 -3.97 6.66 11.85
CA GLU A 53 -3.60 5.88 13.04
C GLU A 53 -3.42 4.40 12.70
N LEU A 54 -2.37 3.78 13.21
CA LEU A 54 -2.16 2.34 13.15
C LEU A 54 -3.04 1.66 14.23
N ASN A 55 -4.36 1.75 14.08
CA ASN A 55 -5.32 1.28 15.07
C ASN A 55 -5.33 -0.22 15.24
N THR A 56 -5.00 -0.94 14.18
CA THR A 56 -4.86 -2.39 14.23
C THR A 56 -3.64 -2.79 13.39
N LEU A 57 -2.79 -3.63 13.95
CA LEU A 57 -1.69 -4.27 13.23
C LEU A 57 -2.09 -5.71 12.87
N TYR A 58 -3.38 -5.93 12.63
CA TYR A 58 -3.94 -7.23 12.33
C TYR A 58 -4.00 -7.44 10.81
N PRO A 59 -3.13 -8.27 10.23
CA PRO A 59 -3.00 -8.39 8.78
C PRO A 59 -4.29 -8.89 8.10
N LEU A 60 -5.14 -9.63 8.80
CA LEU A 60 -6.40 -10.14 8.26
C LEU A 60 -7.49 -9.06 8.05
N ASN A 61 -7.27 -7.83 8.47
CA ASN A 61 -8.19 -6.72 8.20
C ASN A 61 -7.97 -6.06 6.84
N MET A 62 -6.90 -6.39 6.13
CA MET A 62 -6.49 -5.74 4.88
C MET A 62 -6.43 -4.21 5.00
N ASP A 63 -5.95 -3.71 6.14
CA ASP A 63 -5.79 -2.28 6.34
C ASP A 63 -4.46 -1.81 5.74
N VAL A 64 -4.53 -1.32 4.52
CA VAL A 64 -3.38 -0.81 3.76
C VAL A 64 -2.65 0.34 4.46
N GLN A 65 -3.29 1.03 5.40
CA GLN A 65 -2.64 2.06 6.21
C GLN A 65 -1.59 1.49 7.17
N ASN A 66 -1.64 0.19 7.45
CA ASN A 66 -0.76 -0.50 8.39
C ASN A 66 0.48 -1.12 7.73
N ASN A 67 0.74 -0.88 6.44
CA ASN A 67 1.84 -1.50 5.68
C ASN A 67 3.18 -1.45 6.40
N ILE A 68 3.51 -0.30 7.00
CA ILE A 68 4.78 -0.16 7.72
C ILE A 68 4.85 -1.09 8.94
N GLY A 69 3.79 -1.17 9.73
CA GLY A 69 3.74 -2.05 10.90
C GLY A 69 3.73 -3.53 10.53
N THR A 70 3.02 -3.87 9.45
CA THR A 70 2.96 -5.24 8.94
C THR A 70 4.34 -5.73 8.52
N LYS A 71 5.09 -4.94 7.76
CA LYS A 71 6.47 -5.28 7.33
C LYS A 71 7.46 -5.40 8.50
N LEU A 72 7.23 -4.70 9.60
CA LEU A 72 8.08 -4.79 10.79
C LEU A 72 7.85 -6.10 11.57
N CYS A 73 6.58 -6.54 11.69
CA CYS A 73 6.20 -7.63 12.59
C CYS A 73 5.99 -8.98 11.91
N TYR A 74 5.61 -8.99 10.62
CA TYR A 74 5.14 -10.19 9.96
C TYR A 74 5.92 -10.51 8.69
N GLU A 75 5.93 -11.78 8.34
CA GLU A 75 6.54 -12.30 7.11
C GLU A 75 5.62 -13.33 6.46
N GLY A 76 5.70 -13.43 5.13
CA GLY A 76 5.01 -14.43 4.33
C GLY A 76 5.84 -15.68 4.09
N LEU A 77 5.26 -16.67 3.42
CA LEU A 77 5.99 -17.86 2.96
C LEU A 77 7.03 -17.50 1.90
N VAL A 78 6.70 -16.58 1.01
CA VAL A 78 7.53 -16.10 -0.10
C VAL A 78 7.44 -14.59 -0.21
N ASN A 79 8.43 -13.98 -0.88
CA ASN A 79 8.44 -12.56 -1.24
C ASN A 79 8.53 -12.39 -2.76
N TYR A 80 8.23 -11.18 -3.24
CA TYR A 80 8.45 -10.80 -4.64
C TYR A 80 9.57 -9.76 -4.70
N GLU A 81 10.63 -10.08 -5.42
CA GLU A 81 11.81 -9.22 -5.54
C GLU A 81 12.36 -9.27 -6.97
N ASN A 82 12.61 -8.11 -7.56
CA ASN A 82 13.21 -7.98 -8.89
C ASN A 82 12.52 -8.79 -10.01
N GLY A 83 11.18 -8.86 -9.96
CA GLY A 83 10.40 -9.59 -10.96
C GLY A 83 10.28 -11.09 -10.70
N GLU A 84 10.83 -11.60 -9.61
CA GLU A 84 10.84 -13.02 -9.26
C GLU A 84 10.27 -13.29 -7.87
N ILE A 85 9.68 -14.46 -7.69
CA ILE A 85 9.26 -14.94 -6.38
C ILE A 85 10.45 -15.58 -5.69
N VAL A 86 10.78 -15.09 -4.49
CA VAL A 86 11.96 -15.52 -3.72
C VAL A 86 11.57 -16.14 -2.39
N PRO A 87 12.42 -17.04 -1.83
CA PRO A 87 12.21 -17.64 -0.52
C PRO A 87 12.11 -16.60 0.60
N CYS A 88 11.18 -16.86 1.57
CA CYS A 88 11.12 -16.14 2.85
C CYS A 88 11.01 -17.16 3.99
N LEU A 89 9.83 -17.42 4.55
CA LEU A 89 9.61 -18.47 5.54
C LEU A 89 9.52 -19.88 4.91
N ALA A 90 9.30 -19.98 3.61
CA ALA A 90 9.52 -21.20 2.83
C ALA A 90 10.87 -21.12 2.11
N GLU A 91 11.65 -22.21 2.12
CA GLU A 91 12.94 -22.32 1.41
C GLU A 91 12.75 -22.71 -0.06
N SER A 92 11.65 -23.42 -0.37
CA SER A 92 11.29 -23.85 -1.72
C SER A 92 9.83 -24.25 -1.78
N TRP A 93 9.33 -24.42 -3.02
CA TRP A 93 7.96 -24.85 -3.30
C TRP A 93 7.89 -25.63 -4.60
N GLU A 94 6.81 -26.42 -4.76
CA GLU A 94 6.55 -27.13 -5.99
C GLU A 94 5.05 -27.31 -6.24
N PHE A 95 4.65 -27.30 -7.51
CA PHE A 95 3.31 -27.63 -7.91
C PHE A 95 3.19 -29.09 -8.30
N SER A 96 2.07 -29.71 -7.95
CA SER A 96 1.71 -31.09 -8.32
C SER A 96 0.23 -31.20 -8.65
N ASP A 97 -0.24 -32.42 -8.96
CA ASP A 97 -1.65 -32.69 -9.34
C ASP A 97 -2.19 -31.75 -10.44
N GLY A 98 -1.36 -31.48 -11.46
CA GLY A 98 -1.75 -30.62 -12.57
C GLY A 98 -2.06 -29.19 -12.15
N GLY A 99 -1.27 -28.62 -11.23
CA GLY A 99 -1.38 -27.25 -10.75
C GLY A 99 -2.39 -27.02 -9.61
N LYS A 100 -2.98 -28.12 -9.08
CA LYS A 100 -4.00 -28.04 -8.01
C LYS A 100 -3.43 -28.21 -6.61
N ALA A 101 -2.20 -28.65 -6.47
CA ALA A 101 -1.52 -28.77 -5.20
C ALA A 101 -0.24 -27.96 -5.22
N LEU A 102 -0.06 -27.10 -4.21
CA LEU A 102 1.13 -26.28 -3.99
C LEU A 102 1.75 -26.68 -2.65
N THR A 103 2.95 -27.28 -2.72
CA THR A 103 3.69 -27.73 -1.54
C THR A 103 4.78 -26.71 -1.23
N PHE A 104 4.87 -26.32 0.03
CA PHE A 104 5.96 -25.50 0.57
C PHE A 104 6.85 -26.32 1.50
N HIS A 105 8.16 -26.16 1.35
CA HIS A 105 9.15 -26.62 2.30
C HIS A 105 9.59 -25.46 3.18
N LEU A 106 9.30 -25.56 4.46
CA LEU A 106 9.42 -24.46 5.41
C LEU A 106 10.84 -24.38 6.00
N LYS A 107 11.22 -23.18 6.38
CA LYS A 107 12.48 -22.92 7.08
C LYS A 107 12.43 -23.49 8.50
N GLU A 108 13.49 -24.26 8.88
CA GLU A 108 13.60 -24.84 10.20
C GLU A 108 14.12 -23.84 11.25
N GLY A 109 13.71 -24.00 12.50
CA GLY A 109 14.25 -23.26 13.65
C GLY A 109 13.74 -21.83 13.81
N VAL A 110 12.77 -21.39 12.99
CA VAL A 110 12.11 -20.10 13.14
C VAL A 110 11.10 -20.15 14.29
N THR A 111 10.99 -19.06 15.04
CA THR A 111 9.98 -18.90 16.09
C THR A 111 9.22 -17.58 15.89
N PHE A 112 7.96 -17.57 16.28
CA PHE A 112 7.21 -16.34 16.44
C PHE A 112 7.75 -15.51 17.61
N HIS A 113 7.37 -14.24 17.71
CA HIS A 113 7.82 -13.32 18.76
C HIS A 113 7.50 -13.81 20.19
N ASP A 114 6.47 -14.62 20.36
CA ASP A 114 6.06 -15.22 21.63
C ASP A 114 6.81 -16.54 21.97
N GLY A 115 7.72 -16.97 21.10
CA GLY A 115 8.45 -18.21 21.21
C GLY A 115 7.71 -19.44 20.70
N THR A 116 6.51 -19.32 20.17
CA THR A 116 5.79 -20.41 19.50
C THR A 116 6.59 -20.86 18.27
N PRO A 117 6.82 -22.17 18.04
CA PRO A 117 7.53 -22.66 16.88
C PRO A 117 6.78 -22.35 15.59
N PHE A 118 7.49 -21.87 14.56
CA PHE A 118 7.00 -21.81 13.20
C PHE A 118 7.19 -23.18 12.54
N ASN A 119 6.11 -23.80 12.08
CA ASN A 119 6.09 -25.12 11.45
C ASN A 119 4.83 -25.30 10.58
N ALA A 120 4.69 -26.47 9.94
CA ALA A 120 3.56 -26.76 9.05
C ALA A 120 2.19 -26.71 9.75
N GLU A 121 2.10 -27.09 11.03
CA GLU A 121 0.86 -26.97 11.81
C GLU A 121 0.50 -25.50 12.10
N ALA A 122 1.48 -24.64 12.35
CA ALA A 122 1.24 -23.22 12.53
C ALA A 122 0.72 -22.57 11.24
N VAL A 123 1.35 -22.88 10.09
CA VAL A 123 0.91 -22.42 8.76
C VAL A 123 -0.53 -22.88 8.47
N LYS A 124 -0.81 -24.16 8.70
CA LYS A 124 -2.17 -24.71 8.53
C LYS A 124 -3.19 -23.98 9.40
N THR A 125 -2.90 -23.80 10.67
CA THR A 125 -3.80 -23.13 11.62
C THR A 125 -4.12 -21.71 11.18
N ASP A 126 -3.11 -20.96 10.73
CA ASP A 126 -3.26 -19.58 10.31
C ASP A 126 -4.12 -19.45 9.04
N PHE A 127 -3.82 -20.26 8.01
CA PHE A 127 -4.59 -20.22 6.77
C PHE A 127 -6.00 -20.83 6.88
N GLU A 128 -6.22 -21.87 7.69
CA GLU A 128 -7.56 -22.36 7.99
C GLU A 128 -8.39 -21.33 8.78
N PHE A 129 -7.75 -20.52 9.61
CA PHE A 129 -8.39 -19.39 10.29
C PHE A 129 -8.69 -18.26 9.30
N ALA A 130 -7.77 -17.91 8.40
CA ALA A 130 -7.92 -16.83 7.43
C ALA A 130 -8.91 -17.17 6.30
N HIS A 131 -8.93 -18.41 5.82
CA HIS A 131 -9.72 -18.85 4.66
C HIS A 131 -11.21 -18.40 4.65
N PRO A 132 -11.97 -18.51 5.75
CA PRO A 132 -13.37 -18.08 5.74
C PRO A 132 -13.56 -16.56 5.85
N ASN A 133 -12.51 -15.78 5.96
CA ASN A 133 -12.61 -14.32 6.09
C ASN A 133 -13.03 -13.69 4.75
N PRO A 134 -14.18 -12.97 4.69
CA PRO A 134 -14.65 -12.35 3.45
C PRO A 134 -13.70 -11.28 2.88
N ASN A 135 -12.78 -10.74 3.69
CA ASN A 135 -11.79 -9.78 3.23
C ASN A 135 -10.81 -10.41 2.23
N PHE A 136 -10.58 -11.73 2.30
CA PHE A 136 -9.73 -12.45 1.36
C PHE A 136 -10.44 -12.93 0.08
N SER A 137 -11.70 -12.55 -0.14
CA SER A 137 -12.49 -13.04 -1.29
C SER A 137 -11.85 -12.76 -2.66
N ASN A 138 -10.97 -11.78 -2.77
CA ASN A 138 -10.24 -11.44 -3.99
C ASN A 138 -8.86 -12.10 -4.10
N ILE A 139 -8.36 -12.72 -3.03
CA ILE A 139 -7.07 -13.42 -3.02
C ILE A 139 -7.35 -14.90 -3.23
N SER A 140 -7.15 -15.38 -4.47
CA SER A 140 -7.55 -16.73 -4.86
C SER A 140 -6.86 -17.83 -4.06
N ALA A 141 -5.61 -17.64 -3.65
CA ALA A 141 -4.87 -18.60 -2.82
C ALA A 141 -5.52 -18.83 -1.44
N ALA A 142 -6.22 -17.83 -0.89
CA ALA A 142 -7.01 -17.99 0.32
C ALA A 142 -8.47 -18.34 0.01
N ALA A 143 -9.12 -17.62 -0.90
CA ALA A 143 -10.55 -17.75 -1.18
C ALA A 143 -10.95 -19.12 -1.77
N LYS A 144 -10.06 -19.73 -2.57
CA LYS A 144 -10.33 -21.02 -3.26
C LYS A 144 -9.68 -22.23 -2.58
N LEU A 145 -9.11 -22.04 -1.40
CA LEU A 145 -8.50 -23.12 -0.64
C LEU A 145 -9.53 -24.21 -0.32
N GLU A 146 -9.24 -25.48 -0.67
CA GLU A 146 -10.07 -26.63 -0.31
C GLU A 146 -9.60 -27.31 0.98
N SER A 147 -8.29 -27.50 1.11
CA SER A 147 -7.71 -28.12 2.30
C SER A 147 -6.21 -27.85 2.40
N ILE A 148 -5.67 -28.01 3.60
CA ILE A 148 -4.24 -27.96 3.87
C ILE A 148 -3.81 -29.27 4.50
N GLU A 149 -2.82 -29.92 3.90
CA GLU A 149 -2.21 -31.14 4.39
C GLU A 149 -0.85 -30.86 5.02
N VAL A 150 -0.68 -31.24 6.28
CA VAL A 150 0.62 -31.28 6.95
C VAL A 150 1.28 -32.61 6.59
N VAL A 151 2.27 -32.57 5.70
CA VAL A 151 2.99 -33.74 5.23
C VAL A 151 4.00 -34.21 6.29
N ASP A 152 4.73 -33.25 6.86
CA ASP A 152 5.62 -33.44 8.00
C ASP A 152 5.79 -32.10 8.75
N GLU A 153 6.71 -32.02 9.73
CA GLU A 153 6.89 -30.86 10.59
C GLU A 153 7.20 -29.57 9.81
N TYR A 154 7.87 -29.67 8.65
CA TYR A 154 8.30 -28.52 7.83
C TYR A 154 7.85 -28.63 6.38
N THR A 155 6.85 -29.47 6.09
CA THR A 155 6.28 -29.60 4.74
C THR A 155 4.76 -29.49 4.80
N VAL A 156 4.20 -28.53 4.07
CA VAL A 156 2.76 -28.25 4.00
C VAL A 156 2.30 -28.17 2.55
N THR A 157 1.15 -28.78 2.24
CA THR A 157 0.55 -28.76 0.90
C THR A 157 -0.83 -28.10 0.95
N PHE A 158 -1.02 -27.10 0.10
CA PHE A 158 -2.30 -26.43 -0.16
C PHE A 158 -2.98 -27.09 -1.34
N HIS A 159 -4.26 -27.47 -1.19
CA HIS A 159 -5.05 -28.10 -2.23
C HIS A 159 -6.15 -27.16 -2.73
N TYR A 160 -6.31 -27.12 -4.06
CA TYR A 160 -7.22 -26.24 -4.78
C TYR A 160 -8.10 -27.01 -5.78
N PRO A 161 -9.31 -26.52 -6.13
CA PRO A 161 -10.21 -27.19 -7.05
C PRO A 161 -9.71 -27.20 -8.50
N ASN A 162 -8.99 -26.15 -8.89
CA ASN A 162 -8.51 -25.92 -10.25
C ASN A 162 -7.05 -25.44 -10.24
N PRO A 163 -6.30 -25.65 -11.33
CA PRO A 163 -5.04 -24.94 -11.51
C PRO A 163 -5.30 -23.43 -11.66
N TYR A 164 -4.35 -22.61 -11.19
CA TYR A 164 -4.41 -21.16 -11.35
C TYR A 164 -3.01 -20.58 -11.35
N PHE A 165 -2.71 -19.78 -12.37
CA PHE A 165 -1.37 -19.25 -12.62
C PHE A 165 -0.81 -18.36 -11.49
N ALA A 166 -1.69 -17.74 -10.71
CA ALA A 166 -1.29 -16.74 -9.72
C ALA A 166 -1.36 -17.23 -8.26
N TYR A 167 -1.62 -18.52 -7.97
CA TYR A 167 -1.64 -18.99 -6.57
C TYR A 167 -0.35 -18.60 -5.82
N LEU A 168 0.82 -18.89 -6.39
CA LEU A 168 2.08 -18.57 -5.74
C LEU A 168 2.31 -17.06 -5.63
N MET A 169 1.85 -16.29 -6.61
CA MET A 169 1.91 -14.83 -6.62
C MET A 169 1.07 -14.23 -5.49
N ASP A 170 -0.11 -14.81 -5.23
CA ASP A 170 -0.98 -14.37 -4.12
C ASP A 170 -0.27 -14.49 -2.76
N PHE A 171 0.61 -15.51 -2.56
CA PHE A 171 1.39 -15.64 -1.33
C PHE A 171 2.46 -14.55 -1.13
N CYS A 172 2.75 -13.76 -2.15
CA CYS A 172 3.66 -12.61 -2.03
C CYS A 172 2.98 -11.36 -1.46
N TYR A 173 1.68 -11.41 -1.12
CA TYR A 173 0.92 -10.25 -0.66
C TYR A 173 1.33 -9.85 0.77
N PRO A 174 2.15 -8.80 0.96
CA PRO A 174 2.82 -8.55 2.25
C PRO A 174 1.89 -7.98 3.32
N GLU A 175 0.67 -7.62 2.96
CA GLU A 175 -0.31 -7.03 3.88
C GLU A 175 -1.21 -8.06 4.52
N THR A 176 -1.39 -9.20 3.86
CA THR A 176 -2.42 -10.18 4.24
C THR A 176 -1.95 -11.63 4.22
N MET A 177 -1.05 -12.00 3.28
CA MET A 177 -0.56 -13.37 3.14
C MET A 177 0.70 -13.59 4.00
N VAL A 178 0.64 -13.11 5.23
CA VAL A 178 1.71 -13.18 6.24
C VAL A 178 1.26 -14.04 7.41
N LEU A 179 2.24 -14.59 8.15
CA LEU A 179 1.99 -15.55 9.20
C LEU A 179 1.84 -14.85 10.57
N VAL A 180 0.79 -15.24 11.28
CA VAL A 180 0.47 -14.79 12.64
C VAL A 180 0.62 -15.97 13.59
N SER A 181 1.14 -15.74 14.81
CA SER A 181 1.23 -16.83 15.79
C SER A 181 -0.13 -17.45 16.08
N PRO A 182 -0.25 -18.78 16.00
CA PRO A 182 -1.49 -19.47 16.37
C PRO A 182 -1.99 -19.15 17.78
N ALA A 183 -1.10 -18.75 18.68
CA ALA A 183 -1.44 -18.45 20.07
C ALA A 183 -2.28 -17.17 20.24
N VAL A 184 -2.30 -16.28 19.25
CA VAL A 184 -3.08 -15.02 19.30
C VAL A 184 -4.35 -15.06 18.45
N LEU A 185 -4.60 -16.13 17.71
CA LEU A 185 -5.81 -16.30 16.91
C LEU A 185 -7.00 -16.65 17.81
N GLU A 186 -8.14 -16.02 17.58
CA GLU A 186 -9.38 -16.26 18.30
C GLU A 186 -10.45 -16.75 17.33
N GLU A 187 -10.95 -17.98 17.55
CA GLU A 187 -11.90 -18.64 16.66
C GLU A 187 -13.14 -17.76 16.39
N GLY A 188 -13.44 -17.53 15.11
CA GLY A 188 -14.59 -16.74 14.67
C GLY A 188 -14.41 -15.21 14.80
N ASN A 189 -13.26 -14.74 15.26
CA ASN A 189 -12.93 -13.32 15.34
C ASN A 189 -11.92 -12.93 14.24
N TYR A 190 -12.40 -12.31 13.15
CA TYR A 190 -11.57 -11.79 12.06
C TYR A 190 -11.31 -10.27 12.16
N GLN A 191 -11.72 -9.65 13.27
CA GLN A 191 -11.62 -8.18 13.43
C GLN A 191 -10.46 -7.76 14.33
N SER A 192 -10.02 -8.65 15.20
CA SER A 192 -8.92 -8.38 16.14
C SER A 192 -8.26 -9.69 16.57
N MET A 193 -7.03 -9.58 17.05
CA MET A 193 -6.27 -10.67 17.66
C MET A 193 -5.81 -10.28 19.06
N ASN A 194 -5.40 -11.26 19.87
CA ASN A 194 -4.94 -11.07 21.25
C ASN A 194 -3.51 -10.51 21.34
N GLY A 195 -2.97 -9.98 20.28
CA GLY A 195 -1.63 -9.37 20.23
C GLY A 195 -1.08 -9.29 18.82
N VAL A 196 0.01 -8.57 18.66
CA VAL A 196 0.75 -8.42 17.41
C VAL A 196 1.96 -9.35 17.48
N VAL A 197 1.82 -10.56 16.95
CA VAL A 197 2.82 -11.63 17.09
C VAL A 197 3.06 -12.30 15.73
N GLY A 198 4.16 -11.95 15.09
CA GLY A 198 4.64 -12.53 13.84
C GLY A 198 6.03 -13.11 14.00
N THR A 199 6.76 -13.27 12.89
CA THR A 199 8.14 -13.78 12.82
C THR A 199 9.15 -12.68 12.48
N GLY A 200 8.68 -11.46 12.23
CA GLY A 200 9.43 -10.37 11.64
C GLY A 200 10.59 -9.82 12.47
N PRO A 201 11.36 -8.89 11.88
CA PRO A 201 12.57 -8.34 12.50
C PRO A 201 12.32 -7.44 13.70
N TYR A 202 11.09 -6.97 13.91
CA TYR A 202 10.69 -6.16 15.05
C TYR A 202 9.48 -6.72 15.76
N VAL A 203 9.44 -6.52 17.07
CA VAL A 203 8.34 -6.87 17.96
C VAL A 203 7.55 -5.62 18.31
N TYR A 204 6.24 -5.68 18.22
CA TYR A 204 5.36 -4.65 18.73
C TYR A 204 5.53 -4.52 20.27
N GLU A 205 5.75 -3.31 20.74
CA GLU A 205 5.93 -3.03 22.18
C GLU A 205 4.73 -2.30 22.76
N GLU A 206 4.34 -1.16 22.17
CA GLU A 206 3.22 -0.37 22.66
C GLU A 206 2.58 0.51 21.58
N ILE A 207 1.32 0.89 21.81
CA ILE A 207 0.61 1.95 21.11
C ILE A 207 0.19 3.03 22.09
N VAL A 208 0.37 4.28 21.72
CA VAL A 208 -0.19 5.45 22.41
C VAL A 208 -1.20 6.09 21.47
N ASP A 209 -2.49 5.91 21.79
CA ASP A 209 -3.60 6.38 20.97
C ASP A 209 -3.45 7.85 20.57
N GLY A 210 -3.56 8.15 19.28
CA GLY A 210 -3.42 9.49 18.73
C GLY A 210 -1.99 10.05 18.72
N ASP A 211 -0.96 9.26 19.05
CA ASP A 211 0.43 9.73 19.10
C ASP A 211 1.37 8.82 18.30
N TYR A 212 1.65 7.58 18.75
CA TYR A 212 2.60 6.70 18.07
C TYR A 212 2.38 5.21 18.37
N VAL A 213 3.03 4.38 17.54
CA VAL A 213 3.28 2.96 17.80
C VAL A 213 4.79 2.74 17.87
N ARG A 214 5.25 1.97 18.86
CA ARG A 214 6.65 1.62 19.08
C ARG A 214 6.89 0.14 18.85
N PHE A 215 7.97 -0.14 18.12
CA PHE A 215 8.47 -1.48 17.82
C PHE A 215 9.91 -1.57 18.32
N VAL A 216 10.27 -2.72 18.89
CA VAL A 216 11.63 -3.01 19.35
C VAL A 216 12.23 -4.15 18.54
N ARG A 217 13.54 -4.14 18.34
CA ARG A 217 14.24 -5.18 17.56
C ARG A 217 13.98 -6.56 18.14
N ASN A 218 13.71 -7.54 17.27
CA ASN A 218 13.60 -8.94 17.61
C ASN A 218 15.02 -9.54 17.76
N GLU A 219 15.52 -9.66 18.97
CA GLU A 219 16.85 -10.23 19.24
C GLU A 219 16.97 -11.71 18.82
N ASN A 220 15.84 -12.41 18.61
CA ASN A 220 15.79 -13.79 18.15
C ASN A 220 15.41 -13.90 16.66
N TYR A 221 15.53 -12.82 15.91
CA TYR A 221 15.19 -12.82 14.50
C TYR A 221 16.03 -13.84 13.74
N TRP A 222 15.40 -14.65 12.92
CA TRP A 222 16.03 -15.73 12.15
C TRP A 222 16.88 -15.23 10.97
N GLY A 223 16.63 -14.01 10.50
CA GLY A 223 17.36 -13.36 9.41
C GLY A 223 18.48 -12.45 9.90
N GLU A 224 18.92 -11.53 9.04
CA GLU A 224 19.92 -10.52 9.39
C GLU A 224 19.32 -9.52 10.39
N GLN A 225 20.04 -9.26 11.47
CA GLN A 225 19.60 -8.32 12.50
C GLN A 225 19.52 -6.90 11.95
N PRO A 226 18.40 -6.19 12.12
CA PRO A 226 18.27 -4.82 11.66
C PRO A 226 19.16 -3.86 12.46
N TYR A 227 19.54 -2.76 11.83
CA TYR A 227 20.45 -1.75 12.42
C TYR A 227 19.85 -1.00 13.60
N TYR A 228 18.57 -0.62 13.51
CA TYR A 228 17.90 0.15 14.56
C TYR A 228 17.42 -0.75 15.69
N ASP A 229 17.59 -0.29 16.93
CA ASP A 229 17.10 -0.99 18.12
C ASP A 229 15.60 -0.80 18.30
N GLU A 230 15.09 0.39 17.89
CA GLU A 230 13.68 0.74 17.98
C GLU A 230 13.22 1.45 16.69
N VAL A 231 11.94 1.24 16.34
CA VAL A 231 11.23 2.00 15.30
C VAL A 231 9.99 2.62 15.92
N ILE A 232 9.83 3.93 15.79
CA ILE A 232 8.68 4.69 16.27
C ILE A 232 7.93 5.24 15.06
N VAL A 233 6.67 4.87 14.92
CA VAL A 233 5.77 5.34 13.86
C VAL A 233 4.77 6.30 14.47
N LYS A 234 4.95 7.61 14.23
CA LYS A 234 4.07 8.67 14.75
C LYS A 234 2.84 8.85 13.88
N TYR A 235 1.74 9.22 14.52
CA TYR A 235 0.54 9.66 13.82
C TYR A 235 0.55 11.19 13.66
N ILE A 236 0.78 11.67 12.46
CA ILE A 236 0.77 13.10 12.12
C ILE A 236 -0.06 13.29 10.84
N PRO A 237 -1.37 13.56 10.93
CA PRO A 237 -2.27 13.56 9.78
C PRO A 237 -2.03 14.72 8.79
N ASP A 238 -1.59 15.88 9.28
CA ASP A 238 -1.33 17.07 8.45
C ASP A 238 0.04 17.01 7.78
N ALA A 239 0.09 17.14 6.45
CA ALA A 239 1.33 17.06 5.67
C ALA A 239 2.33 18.16 6.06
N SER A 240 1.86 19.39 6.30
CA SER A 240 2.74 20.48 6.71
C SER A 240 3.33 20.24 8.10
N ALA A 241 2.56 19.63 9.01
CA ALA A 241 3.05 19.24 10.33
C ALA A 241 4.10 18.13 10.23
N ARG A 242 3.92 17.12 9.33
CA ARG A 242 4.96 16.11 9.08
C ARG A 242 6.26 16.71 8.58
N LEU A 243 6.19 17.66 7.62
CA LEU A 243 7.39 18.37 7.16
C LEU A 243 8.07 19.17 8.27
N GLN A 244 7.30 19.83 9.14
CA GLN A 244 7.86 20.54 10.29
C GLN A 244 8.52 19.59 11.31
N ALA A 245 7.91 18.42 11.55
CA ALA A 245 8.48 17.39 12.41
C ALA A 245 9.81 16.86 11.85
N LEU A 246 9.91 16.64 10.53
CA LEU A 246 11.16 16.27 9.86
C LEU A 246 12.22 17.38 10.00
N GLN A 247 11.86 18.63 9.76
CA GLN A 247 12.77 19.80 9.87
C GLN A 247 13.29 19.99 11.29
N SER A 248 12.47 19.72 12.30
CA SER A 248 12.86 19.84 13.71
C SER A 248 13.66 18.66 14.24
N GLY A 249 13.75 17.56 13.47
CA GLY A 249 14.32 16.30 13.92
C GLY A 249 13.44 15.50 14.89
N GLU A 250 12.15 15.81 14.94
CA GLU A 250 11.16 15.04 15.69
C GLU A 250 10.87 13.69 15.01
N ILE A 251 10.93 13.65 13.67
CA ILE A 251 10.97 12.44 12.87
C ILE A 251 12.20 12.44 11.97
N ASP A 252 12.65 11.27 11.56
CA ASP A 252 13.87 11.08 10.80
C ASP A 252 13.63 10.95 9.30
N LEU A 253 12.42 10.51 8.90
CA LEU A 253 12.03 10.35 7.50
C LEU A 253 10.52 10.45 7.29
N ILE A 254 10.13 10.70 6.04
CA ILE A 254 8.77 10.53 5.51
C ILE A 254 8.90 9.70 4.23
N TYR A 255 8.10 8.64 4.11
CA TYR A 255 8.12 7.71 2.98
C TYR A 255 6.79 7.64 2.25
N GLY A 256 6.84 7.64 0.92
CA GLY A 256 5.74 7.31 0.03
C GLY A 256 5.03 8.51 -0.59
N SER A 257 4.64 8.34 -1.84
CA SER A 257 3.94 9.31 -2.69
C SER A 257 2.54 9.71 -2.16
N ALA A 258 1.96 8.90 -1.28
CA ALA A 258 0.69 9.23 -0.63
C ALA A 258 0.85 10.27 0.50
N LEU A 259 2.03 10.36 1.13
CA LEU A 259 2.30 11.25 2.26
C LEU A 259 2.99 12.56 1.88
N LEU A 260 3.57 12.62 0.68
CA LEU A 260 4.32 13.76 0.16
C LEU A 260 3.78 14.14 -1.22
N THR A 261 3.57 15.44 -1.46
CA THR A 261 3.49 15.96 -2.82
C THR A 261 4.90 16.20 -3.36
N TRP A 262 5.02 16.33 -4.67
CA TRP A 262 6.30 16.71 -5.28
C TRP A 262 6.75 18.12 -4.86
N ASP A 263 5.82 19.04 -4.59
CA ASP A 263 6.12 20.35 -3.98
C ASP A 263 6.73 20.18 -2.58
N ASP A 264 6.18 19.30 -1.76
CA ASP A 264 6.71 18.99 -0.42
C ASP A 264 8.12 18.38 -0.51
N TYR A 265 8.34 17.46 -1.46
CA TYR A 265 9.65 16.86 -1.74
C TYR A 265 10.69 17.91 -2.13
N GLN A 266 10.37 18.80 -3.08
CA GLN A 266 11.26 19.88 -3.50
C GLN A 266 11.55 20.87 -2.35
N GLN A 267 10.52 21.20 -1.58
CA GLN A 267 10.70 22.06 -0.41
C GLN A 267 11.60 21.40 0.64
N ALA A 268 11.35 20.15 0.99
CA ALA A 268 12.13 19.41 1.99
C ALA A 268 13.61 19.29 1.57
N THR A 269 13.87 18.84 0.34
CA THR A 269 15.22 18.64 -0.17
C THR A 269 16.01 19.94 -0.40
N SER A 270 15.34 21.10 -0.38
CA SER A 270 16.02 22.40 -0.37
C SER A 270 16.62 22.79 0.99
N LEU A 271 16.28 22.07 2.06
CA LEU A 271 16.75 22.36 3.42
C LEU A 271 18.15 21.74 3.66
N PRO A 272 18.97 22.38 4.51
CA PRO A 272 20.26 21.85 4.87
C PRO A 272 20.18 20.53 5.55
N ASN A 273 20.39 19.63 5.85
CA ASN A 273 20.25 18.38 6.61
C ASN A 273 19.08 17.49 6.18
N ILE A 274 18.42 17.79 5.07
CA ILE A 274 17.40 16.92 4.49
C ILE A 274 17.85 16.51 3.08
N ALA A 275 17.82 15.23 2.81
CA ALA A 275 17.98 14.68 1.48
C ALA A 275 16.73 13.90 1.09
N GLY A 276 16.65 13.54 -0.17
CA GLY A 276 15.57 12.72 -0.70
C GLY A 276 16.09 11.75 -1.74
N ALA A 277 15.33 10.70 -1.96
CA ALA A 277 15.53 9.76 -3.05
C ALA A 277 14.18 9.40 -3.68
N VAL A 278 14.20 9.04 -4.95
CA VAL A 278 13.05 8.65 -5.75
C VAL A 278 13.32 7.26 -6.31
N ALA A 279 12.30 6.40 -6.29
CA ALA A 279 12.39 5.06 -6.86
C ALA A 279 12.69 5.12 -8.37
N GLU A 280 13.51 4.21 -8.87
CA GLU A 280 13.76 4.09 -10.31
C GLU A 280 12.55 3.50 -11.04
N SER A 281 11.89 2.50 -10.43
CA SER A 281 10.70 1.85 -10.98
C SER A 281 9.41 2.55 -10.56
N ASP A 282 8.42 2.48 -11.43
CA ASP A 282 7.07 2.93 -11.14
C ASP A 282 6.36 1.93 -10.22
N SER A 283 5.58 2.43 -9.27
CA SER A 283 4.91 1.59 -8.27
C SER A 283 3.48 1.22 -8.65
N LYS A 284 2.79 2.10 -9.35
CA LYS A 284 1.39 1.97 -9.75
C LYS A 284 1.03 2.97 -10.82
N THR A 285 -0.18 2.87 -11.34
CA THR A 285 -0.76 3.88 -12.24
C THR A 285 -1.88 4.62 -11.53
N ARG A 286 -1.87 5.95 -11.57
CA ARG A 286 -3.04 6.78 -11.28
C ARG A 286 -3.95 6.78 -12.49
N ASN A 287 -5.18 6.30 -12.36
CA ASN A 287 -6.15 6.23 -13.45
C ASN A 287 -7.51 6.80 -13.03
N LEU A 288 -8.27 7.25 -14.00
CA LEU A 288 -9.70 7.55 -13.81
C LEU A 288 -10.51 6.34 -14.27
N VAL A 289 -11.38 5.84 -13.39
CA VAL A 289 -12.45 4.93 -13.81
C VAL A 289 -13.62 5.78 -14.29
N LEU A 290 -14.12 5.48 -15.49
CA LEU A 290 -15.25 6.16 -16.11
C LEU A 290 -16.50 5.28 -15.94
N ASN A 291 -17.53 5.83 -15.27
CA ASN A 291 -18.80 5.14 -15.11
C ASN A 291 -19.53 5.08 -16.46
N ALA A 292 -19.48 3.93 -17.13
CA ALA A 292 -20.07 3.73 -18.47
C ALA A 292 -21.61 3.77 -18.47
N SER A 293 -22.22 4.59 -17.59
CA SER A 293 -23.66 4.82 -17.51
C SER A 293 -23.99 6.31 -17.62
N GLY A 294 -25.26 6.67 -17.58
CA GLY A 294 -25.69 8.06 -17.63
C GLY A 294 -25.16 8.79 -18.86
N VAL A 295 -24.52 9.94 -18.65
CA VAL A 295 -23.94 10.76 -19.75
C VAL A 295 -22.72 10.10 -20.39
N LEU A 296 -22.01 9.24 -19.66
CA LEU A 296 -20.86 8.48 -20.12
C LEU A 296 -21.23 7.13 -20.74
N SER A 297 -22.51 6.80 -20.92
CA SER A 297 -22.93 5.58 -21.63
C SER A 297 -22.55 5.59 -23.12
N ASP A 298 -22.45 6.78 -23.72
CA ASP A 298 -21.97 6.95 -25.09
C ASP A 298 -20.43 6.93 -25.12
N LEU A 299 -19.87 5.95 -25.82
CA LEU A 299 -18.40 5.78 -25.94
C LEU A 299 -17.73 7.06 -26.45
N ARG A 300 -18.37 7.79 -27.37
CA ARG A 300 -17.80 9.05 -27.92
C ARG A 300 -17.58 10.09 -26.83
N VAL A 301 -18.42 10.11 -25.79
CA VAL A 301 -18.25 11.04 -24.66
C VAL A 301 -17.07 10.57 -23.78
N ARG A 302 -16.92 9.27 -23.53
CA ARG A 302 -15.77 8.75 -22.81
C ARG A 302 -14.46 8.99 -23.56
N GLU A 303 -14.46 8.75 -24.88
CA GLU A 303 -13.30 9.07 -25.74
C GLU A 303 -12.97 10.57 -25.74
N ALA A 304 -13.99 11.43 -25.76
CA ALA A 304 -13.77 12.87 -25.68
C ALA A 304 -13.11 13.29 -24.37
N VAL A 305 -13.50 12.66 -23.22
CA VAL A 305 -12.81 12.85 -21.94
C VAL A 305 -11.33 12.44 -22.07
N ALA A 306 -11.05 11.29 -22.69
CA ALA A 306 -9.67 10.80 -22.85
C ALA A 306 -8.81 11.72 -23.73
N TYR A 307 -9.35 12.21 -24.86
CA TYR A 307 -8.63 13.14 -25.75
C TYR A 307 -8.49 14.56 -25.18
N ALA A 308 -9.34 14.96 -24.23
CA ALA A 308 -9.30 16.29 -23.61
C ALA A 308 -8.26 16.43 -22.49
N ILE A 309 -7.67 15.33 -22.02
CA ILE A 309 -6.72 15.34 -20.91
C ILE A 309 -5.29 15.33 -21.43
N ASP A 310 -4.56 16.41 -21.17
CA ASP A 310 -3.13 16.57 -21.45
C ASP A 310 -2.31 16.04 -20.27
N LYS A 311 -1.87 14.78 -20.39
CA LYS A 311 -1.11 14.07 -19.36
C LYS A 311 0.30 14.64 -19.18
N GLU A 312 0.91 15.17 -20.25
CA GLU A 312 2.22 15.83 -20.18
C GLU A 312 2.14 17.08 -19.29
N THR A 313 1.10 17.91 -19.50
CA THR A 313 0.86 19.08 -18.64
C THR A 313 0.57 18.68 -17.19
N LEU A 314 -0.11 17.54 -16.94
CA LEU A 314 -0.30 17.02 -15.58
C LEU A 314 1.03 16.61 -14.94
N SER A 315 1.85 15.85 -15.66
CA SER A 315 3.16 15.40 -15.23
C SER A 315 4.07 16.59 -14.90
N GLU A 316 4.30 17.47 -15.86
CA GLU A 316 5.19 18.63 -15.68
C GLU A 316 4.69 19.59 -14.60
N GLY A 317 3.38 19.87 -14.58
CA GLY A 317 2.79 20.88 -13.72
C GLY A 317 2.56 20.44 -12.27
N LEU A 318 2.44 19.14 -12.00
CA LEU A 318 2.13 18.63 -10.67
C LEU A 318 3.25 17.79 -10.06
N THR A 319 4.11 17.21 -10.92
CA THR A 319 5.14 16.27 -10.48
C THR A 319 6.53 16.60 -11.00
N TYR A 320 6.70 17.77 -11.62
CA TYR A 320 7.99 18.20 -12.23
C TYR A 320 8.53 17.21 -13.28
N GLY A 321 7.63 16.40 -13.88
CA GLY A 321 8.00 15.37 -14.83
C GLY A 321 8.48 14.05 -14.21
N GLU A 322 8.45 13.93 -12.89
CA GLU A 322 8.91 12.71 -12.20
C GLU A 322 7.91 11.55 -12.32
N GLU A 323 6.61 11.81 -12.20
CA GLU A 323 5.58 10.86 -12.58
C GLU A 323 5.30 11.03 -14.07
N THR A 324 5.59 10.00 -14.87
CA THR A 324 5.49 10.09 -16.33
C THR A 324 4.06 9.83 -16.83
N PRO A 325 3.65 10.42 -17.99
CA PRO A 325 2.37 10.14 -18.60
C PRO A 325 2.15 8.64 -18.85
N ALA A 326 1.05 8.09 -18.38
CA ALA A 326 0.69 6.69 -18.57
C ALA A 326 -0.12 6.53 -19.86
N ASP A 327 0.36 5.74 -20.80
CA ASP A 327 -0.32 5.40 -22.06
C ASP A 327 -1.00 4.01 -22.02
N HIS A 328 -0.74 3.23 -20.99
CA HIS A 328 -1.35 1.93 -20.69
C HIS A 328 -1.65 1.80 -19.19
N LEU A 329 -2.46 0.80 -18.83
CA LEU A 329 -3.05 0.72 -17.49
C LEU A 329 -2.05 0.33 -16.39
N PHE A 330 -1.05 -0.49 -16.68
CA PHE A 330 -0.08 -0.97 -15.70
C PHE A 330 1.32 -0.49 -16.02
N PRO A 331 2.17 -0.18 -15.04
CA PRO A 331 3.58 0.11 -15.28
C PRO A 331 4.31 -1.02 -15.99
N ASP A 332 5.41 -0.68 -16.67
CA ASP A 332 6.27 -1.66 -17.31
C ASP A 332 6.81 -2.71 -16.33
N GLY A 333 6.98 -3.94 -16.80
CA GLY A 333 7.53 -5.04 -16.02
C GLY A 333 6.51 -5.83 -15.18
N ILE A 334 5.25 -5.42 -15.17
CA ILE A 334 4.17 -6.23 -14.59
C ILE A 334 3.87 -7.42 -15.51
N PRO A 335 3.87 -8.66 -15.00
CA PRO A 335 3.62 -9.85 -15.83
C PRO A 335 2.29 -9.78 -16.59
N TYR A 336 2.29 -10.21 -17.85
CA TYR A 336 1.12 -10.28 -18.74
C TYR A 336 0.54 -8.93 -19.19
N THR A 337 1.15 -7.79 -18.88
CA THR A 337 0.61 -6.46 -19.23
C THR A 337 1.29 -5.80 -20.40
N ASP A 338 2.39 -6.35 -20.94
CA ASP A 338 3.03 -5.91 -22.20
C ASP A 338 2.14 -6.32 -23.38
N VAL A 339 1.20 -5.45 -23.72
CA VAL A 339 0.12 -5.69 -24.68
C VAL A 339 0.11 -4.58 -25.72
N GLU A 340 0.08 -4.94 -27.01
CA GLU A 340 -0.17 -3.99 -28.08
C GLU A 340 -1.65 -3.53 -28.03
N LEU A 341 -1.87 -2.26 -27.69
CA LEU A 341 -3.21 -1.68 -27.62
C LEU A 341 -3.75 -1.37 -29.01
N ASN A 342 -5.02 -1.71 -29.24
CA ASN A 342 -5.71 -1.42 -30.51
C ASN A 342 -5.81 0.08 -30.81
N VAL A 343 -5.94 0.90 -29.75
CA VAL A 343 -6.08 2.35 -29.85
C VAL A 343 -5.16 3.03 -28.83
N VAL A 344 -4.27 3.89 -29.31
CA VAL A 344 -3.49 4.79 -28.46
C VAL A 344 -4.12 6.17 -28.52
N ARG A 345 -4.51 6.73 -27.37
CA ARG A 345 -5.14 8.05 -27.25
C ARG A 345 -4.15 9.06 -26.70
N THR A 346 -3.82 10.05 -27.53
CA THR A 346 -2.99 11.19 -27.14
C THR A 346 -3.86 12.44 -27.03
N TYR A 347 -3.42 13.44 -26.30
CA TYR A 347 -4.11 14.72 -26.16
C TYR A 347 -4.47 15.34 -27.51
N ASP A 348 -5.76 15.52 -27.75
CA ASP A 348 -6.33 16.09 -28.98
C ASP A 348 -7.68 16.76 -28.67
N PRO A 349 -7.67 18.01 -28.20
CA PRO A 349 -8.90 18.71 -27.83
C PRO A 349 -9.81 19.02 -29.04
N GLU A 350 -9.27 19.05 -30.28
CA GLU A 350 -10.10 19.23 -31.49
C GLU A 350 -10.92 17.95 -31.75
N LYS A 351 -10.29 16.78 -31.60
CA LYS A 351 -10.98 15.49 -31.69
C LYS A 351 -11.99 15.30 -30.57
N ALA A 352 -11.66 15.71 -29.33
CA ALA A 352 -12.59 15.70 -28.22
C ALA A 352 -13.86 16.52 -28.52
N ASN A 353 -13.68 17.74 -29.04
CA ASN A 353 -14.79 18.58 -29.45
C ASN A 353 -15.63 17.95 -30.57
N ALA A 354 -15.00 17.37 -31.59
CA ALA A 354 -15.70 16.70 -32.68
C ALA A 354 -16.55 15.51 -32.19
N LEU A 355 -16.02 14.68 -31.29
CA LEU A 355 -16.74 13.55 -30.69
C LEU A 355 -17.95 14.00 -29.87
N LEU A 356 -17.81 15.09 -29.10
CA LEU A 356 -18.92 15.67 -28.34
C LEU A 356 -20.02 16.22 -29.28
N ASP A 357 -19.62 16.89 -30.38
CA ASP A 357 -20.58 17.38 -31.40
C ASP A 357 -21.32 16.21 -32.06
N GLU A 358 -20.61 15.13 -32.45
CA GLU A 358 -21.18 13.90 -33.02
C GLU A 358 -22.10 13.18 -32.03
N ALA A 359 -21.78 13.23 -30.72
CA ALA A 359 -22.65 12.70 -29.65
C ALA A 359 -23.87 13.60 -29.38
N GLY A 360 -23.95 14.78 -30.03
CA GLY A 360 -25.09 15.71 -29.92
C GLY A 360 -24.98 16.70 -28.74
N TRP A 361 -23.81 16.84 -28.14
CA TRP A 361 -23.54 17.82 -27.09
C TRP A 361 -23.07 19.14 -27.71
N VAL A 362 -23.94 20.15 -27.78
CA VAL A 362 -23.67 21.43 -28.41
C VAL A 362 -23.16 22.45 -27.40
N LEU A 363 -22.09 23.16 -27.74
CA LEU A 363 -21.51 24.20 -26.87
C LEU A 363 -22.48 25.36 -26.74
N ASN A 364 -22.87 25.68 -25.50
CA ASN A 364 -23.62 26.91 -25.18
C ASN A 364 -22.60 28.04 -24.93
N GLU A 365 -22.47 28.94 -25.90
CA GLU A 365 -21.49 30.04 -25.85
C GLU A 365 -21.71 31.01 -24.66
N SER A 366 -22.91 31.05 -24.07
CA SER A 366 -23.20 31.95 -22.94
C SER A 366 -22.68 31.38 -21.60
N THR A 367 -22.63 30.06 -21.45
CA THR A 367 -22.21 29.37 -20.24
C THR A 367 -20.80 28.74 -20.39
N GLY A 368 -20.37 28.53 -21.64
CA GLY A 368 -19.17 27.76 -21.95
C GLY A 368 -19.32 26.25 -21.70
N ILE A 369 -20.53 25.76 -21.42
CA ILE A 369 -20.83 24.36 -21.13
C ILE A 369 -21.64 23.77 -22.28
N ARG A 370 -21.36 22.51 -22.64
CA ARG A 370 -22.12 21.77 -23.65
C ARG A 370 -23.45 21.30 -23.10
N GLU A 371 -24.47 21.34 -23.97
CA GLU A 371 -25.84 20.96 -23.62
C GLU A 371 -26.41 20.01 -24.68
N LYS A 372 -27.25 19.07 -24.21
CA LYS A 372 -28.02 18.15 -25.04
C LYS A 372 -29.41 18.00 -24.43
N ASP A 373 -30.47 18.19 -25.23
CA ASP A 373 -31.87 18.10 -24.79
C ASP A 373 -32.21 18.98 -23.57
N GLY A 374 -31.54 20.16 -23.45
CA GLY A 374 -31.70 21.10 -22.34
C GLY A 374 -30.98 20.70 -21.04
N GLN A 375 -30.14 19.68 -21.07
CA GLN A 375 -29.29 19.26 -19.95
C GLN A 375 -27.83 19.65 -20.21
N ALA A 376 -27.19 20.21 -19.22
CA ALA A 376 -25.75 20.51 -19.26
C ALA A 376 -24.93 19.25 -19.13
N LEU A 377 -23.81 19.17 -19.87
CA LEU A 377 -22.84 18.12 -19.72
C LEU A 377 -22.03 18.38 -18.45
N SER A 378 -22.44 17.70 -17.37
CA SER A 378 -21.84 17.85 -16.04
C SER A 378 -21.48 16.48 -15.48
N LEU A 379 -20.27 16.35 -14.98
CA LEU A 379 -19.72 15.12 -14.43
C LEU A 379 -19.37 15.30 -12.94
N LYS A 380 -19.70 14.31 -12.13
CA LYS A 380 -19.24 14.19 -10.74
C LYS A 380 -17.90 13.45 -10.71
N TYR A 381 -16.85 14.10 -10.22
CA TYR A 381 -15.53 13.53 -10.07
C TYR A 381 -15.17 13.36 -8.59
N THR A 382 -15.03 12.12 -8.12
CA THR A 382 -14.71 11.77 -6.74
C THR A 382 -13.28 11.25 -6.62
N TYR A 383 -12.64 11.50 -5.47
CA TYR A 383 -11.28 11.07 -5.18
C TYR A 383 -11.07 10.87 -3.67
N ASP A 384 -10.14 9.99 -3.31
CA ASP A 384 -9.66 9.88 -1.92
C ASP A 384 -8.87 11.13 -1.53
N SER A 385 -9.33 11.79 -0.46
CA SER A 385 -8.69 12.99 0.09
C SER A 385 -7.45 12.70 0.94
N GLY A 386 -7.17 11.45 1.24
CA GLY A 386 -6.00 11.02 1.99
C GLY A 386 -4.71 11.00 1.16
N ASP A 387 -4.81 10.87 -0.19
CA ASP A 387 -3.66 11.00 -1.08
C ASP A 387 -3.39 12.48 -1.39
N ALA A 388 -2.17 12.92 -1.13
CA ALA A 388 -1.77 14.33 -1.19
C ALA A 388 -1.93 14.96 -2.58
N LEU A 389 -1.75 14.21 -3.67
CA LEU A 389 -1.80 14.72 -5.04
C LEU A 389 -3.20 14.75 -5.64
N ASN A 390 -4.13 13.91 -5.17
CA ASN A 390 -5.44 13.71 -5.81
C ASN A 390 -6.27 14.99 -5.97
N LYS A 391 -6.23 15.90 -5.00
CA LYS A 391 -6.94 17.18 -5.09
C LYS A 391 -6.42 18.07 -6.22
N SER A 392 -5.11 18.12 -6.39
CA SER A 392 -4.45 18.91 -7.44
C SER A 392 -4.72 18.31 -8.81
N LEU A 393 -4.65 16.98 -8.95
CA LEU A 393 -5.04 16.26 -10.16
C LEU A 393 -6.50 16.51 -10.52
N ALA A 394 -7.43 16.38 -9.56
CA ALA A 394 -8.85 16.63 -9.80
C ALA A 394 -9.11 18.07 -10.28
N THR A 395 -8.38 19.04 -9.73
CA THR A 395 -8.48 20.45 -10.13
C THR A 395 -7.95 20.67 -11.55
N ALA A 396 -6.82 20.06 -11.90
CA ALA A 396 -6.23 20.17 -13.23
C ALA A 396 -7.11 19.50 -14.31
N VAL A 397 -7.57 18.26 -14.07
CA VAL A 397 -8.50 17.53 -14.95
C VAL A 397 -9.79 18.32 -15.15
N LYS A 398 -10.39 18.87 -14.08
CA LYS A 398 -11.55 19.75 -14.20
C LYS A 398 -11.30 20.94 -15.14
N SER A 399 -10.13 21.57 -15.03
CA SER A 399 -9.77 22.71 -15.88
C SER A 399 -9.62 22.30 -17.35
N GLN A 400 -9.00 21.15 -17.62
CA GLN A 400 -8.81 20.65 -18.99
C GLN A 400 -10.16 20.24 -19.62
N LEU A 401 -11.02 19.57 -18.89
CA LEU A 401 -12.36 19.19 -19.36
C LEU A 401 -13.27 20.42 -19.59
N ALA A 402 -13.13 21.47 -18.78
CA ALA A 402 -13.84 22.73 -19.00
C ALA A 402 -13.46 23.40 -20.33
N ALA A 403 -12.22 23.23 -20.82
CA ALA A 403 -11.76 23.78 -22.09
C ALA A 403 -12.51 23.20 -23.30
N VAL A 404 -13.09 21.99 -23.18
CA VAL A 404 -13.93 21.36 -24.21
C VAL A 404 -15.43 21.43 -23.88
N GLY A 405 -15.82 22.23 -22.87
CA GLY A 405 -17.21 22.49 -22.51
C GLY A 405 -17.84 21.44 -21.59
N ILE A 406 -17.06 20.61 -20.90
CA ILE A 406 -17.53 19.66 -19.90
C ILE A 406 -17.41 20.33 -18.52
N ASN A 407 -18.53 20.50 -17.81
CA ASN A 407 -18.50 20.91 -16.40
C ASN A 407 -18.11 19.72 -15.51
N VAL A 408 -17.27 19.95 -14.51
CA VAL A 408 -16.88 18.92 -13.55
C VAL A 408 -17.06 19.42 -12.12
N GLU A 409 -17.76 18.66 -11.31
CA GLU A 409 -17.90 18.88 -9.87
C GLU A 409 -16.99 17.90 -9.15
N THR A 410 -15.97 18.42 -8.46
CA THR A 410 -14.97 17.60 -7.75
C THR A 410 -15.33 17.45 -6.28
N GLU A 411 -15.26 16.22 -5.76
CA GLU A 411 -15.55 15.88 -4.36
C GLU A 411 -14.47 14.99 -3.78
N GLY A 412 -13.69 15.52 -2.83
CA GLY A 412 -12.75 14.74 -2.04
C GLY A 412 -13.48 14.07 -0.88
N GLN A 413 -13.30 12.78 -0.72
CA GLN A 413 -13.96 11.97 0.30
C GLN A 413 -12.90 11.26 1.15
N GLU A 414 -13.27 10.87 2.37
CA GLU A 414 -12.46 9.98 3.19
C GLU A 414 -12.44 8.59 2.54
N MET A 415 -11.32 7.86 2.65
CA MET A 415 -11.02 6.63 1.91
C MET A 415 -12.15 5.60 1.93
N MET A 416 -12.71 5.27 3.10
CA MET A 416 -13.80 4.27 3.19
C MET A 416 -15.09 4.75 2.55
N THR A 417 -15.40 6.04 2.66
CA THR A 417 -16.57 6.65 2.01
C THR A 417 -16.37 6.66 0.49
N TRP A 418 -15.19 7.10 0.03
CA TRP A 418 -14.83 7.12 -1.38
C TRP A 418 -14.93 5.72 -2.02
N TRP A 419 -14.40 4.70 -1.33
CA TRP A 419 -14.46 3.32 -1.78
C TRP A 419 -15.91 2.80 -1.87
N GLN A 420 -16.73 3.03 -0.82
CA GLN A 420 -18.14 2.60 -0.79
C GLN A 420 -18.98 3.30 -1.87
N GLU A 421 -18.81 4.61 -2.06
CA GLU A 421 -19.49 5.38 -3.10
C GLU A 421 -19.04 4.94 -4.51
N GLY A 422 -17.76 4.61 -4.68
CA GLY A 422 -17.22 4.05 -5.92
C GLY A 422 -17.86 2.70 -6.27
N VAL A 423 -17.85 1.74 -5.36
CA VAL A 423 -18.48 0.42 -5.57
C VAL A 423 -20.01 0.53 -5.77
N ALA A 424 -20.64 1.54 -5.19
CA ALA A 424 -22.07 1.82 -5.41
C ALA A 424 -22.38 2.51 -6.75
N GLY A 425 -21.34 2.99 -7.48
CA GLY A 425 -21.49 3.69 -8.76
C GLY A 425 -21.94 5.15 -8.62
N ASN A 426 -21.75 5.78 -7.46
CA ASN A 426 -22.18 7.14 -7.17
C ASN A 426 -21.18 8.20 -7.65
N TYR A 427 -20.66 8.05 -8.86
CA TYR A 427 -19.70 8.92 -9.53
C TYR A 427 -19.92 8.88 -11.06
N ASP A 428 -19.36 9.84 -11.79
CA ASP A 428 -19.14 9.76 -13.24
C ASP A 428 -17.67 9.48 -13.53
N LEU A 429 -16.74 10.17 -12.83
CA LEU A 429 -15.30 9.92 -12.82
C LEU A 429 -14.88 9.63 -11.38
N ILE A 430 -14.08 8.61 -11.18
CA ILE A 430 -13.45 8.33 -9.89
C ILE A 430 -11.95 8.15 -10.06
N MET A 431 -11.15 8.87 -9.25
CA MET A 431 -9.71 8.63 -9.19
C MET A 431 -9.47 7.25 -8.58
N TRP A 432 -8.74 6.42 -9.28
CA TRP A 432 -8.37 5.09 -8.87
C TRP A 432 -6.88 4.86 -9.06
N ASN A 433 -6.40 3.69 -8.75
CA ASN A 433 -5.03 3.29 -9.04
C ASN A 433 -4.92 1.76 -9.21
N THR A 434 -3.79 1.31 -9.75
CA THR A 434 -3.50 -0.10 -9.95
C THR A 434 -2.68 -0.70 -8.79
N GLU A 435 -2.82 -0.15 -7.58
CA GLU A 435 -1.98 -0.48 -6.42
C GLU A 435 -2.01 -1.97 -6.05
N GLN A 436 -3.16 -2.58 -6.22
CA GLN A 436 -3.39 -3.95 -5.77
C GLN A 436 -2.58 -5.03 -6.50
N PRO A 437 -2.22 -4.91 -7.77
CA PRO A 437 -1.48 -5.97 -8.43
C PRO A 437 -0.03 -5.64 -8.74
N TYR A 438 0.69 -5.01 -7.83
CA TYR A 438 2.12 -4.72 -8.03
C TYR A 438 2.96 -5.94 -8.44
N THR A 439 2.39 -7.14 -8.39
CA THR A 439 3.03 -8.38 -8.85
C THR A 439 2.33 -9.02 -10.05
N SER A 440 1.03 -8.76 -10.25
CA SER A 440 0.23 -9.34 -11.35
C SER A 440 -1.13 -8.63 -11.50
N PRO A 441 -1.65 -8.46 -12.72
CA PRO A 441 -2.86 -7.69 -12.99
C PRO A 441 -4.15 -8.38 -12.56
N HIS A 442 -4.12 -9.66 -12.15
CA HIS A 442 -5.32 -10.42 -11.81
C HIS A 442 -6.12 -9.79 -10.66
N ASN A 443 -5.44 -9.24 -9.65
CA ASN A 443 -6.10 -8.59 -8.51
C ASN A 443 -6.80 -7.27 -8.86
N TYR A 444 -6.50 -6.67 -10.01
CA TYR A 444 -7.24 -5.53 -10.54
C TYR A 444 -8.54 -5.98 -11.24
N PHE A 445 -8.50 -7.09 -11.97
CA PHE A 445 -9.65 -7.56 -12.75
C PHE A 445 -10.63 -8.43 -11.93
N ILE A 446 -10.17 -9.30 -11.02
CA ILE A 446 -11.07 -10.15 -10.21
C ILE A 446 -12.18 -9.35 -9.49
N PRO A 447 -11.89 -8.20 -8.85
CA PRO A 447 -12.93 -7.38 -8.23
C PRO A 447 -14.03 -6.89 -9.19
N MET A 448 -13.76 -6.83 -10.50
CA MET A 448 -14.76 -6.41 -11.49
C MET A 448 -15.93 -7.40 -11.61
N LEU A 449 -15.80 -8.62 -11.09
CA LEU A 449 -16.90 -9.56 -10.96
C LEU A 449 -17.92 -9.18 -9.87
N SER A 450 -17.53 -8.39 -8.84
CA SER A 450 -18.41 -8.20 -7.67
C SER A 450 -18.21 -6.93 -6.84
N ARG A 451 -17.01 -6.35 -6.77
CA ARG A 451 -16.64 -5.32 -5.78
C ARG A 451 -15.73 -4.21 -6.32
N SER A 452 -15.92 -3.81 -7.54
CA SER A 452 -15.12 -2.74 -8.16
C SER A 452 -16.02 -1.55 -8.52
N PRO A 453 -15.48 -0.34 -8.66
CA PRO A 453 -16.23 0.80 -9.23
C PRO A 453 -16.83 0.49 -10.61
N HIS A 454 -16.24 -0.40 -11.39
CA HIS A 454 -16.73 -0.79 -12.72
C HIS A 454 -18.07 -1.56 -12.68
N VAL A 455 -18.32 -2.33 -11.61
CA VAL A 455 -19.46 -3.27 -11.50
C VAL A 455 -20.82 -2.63 -11.83
N PRO A 456 -21.14 -1.42 -11.34
CA PRO A 456 -22.47 -0.82 -11.59
C PRO A 456 -22.75 -0.49 -13.06
N SER A 457 -21.74 -0.19 -13.86
CA SER A 457 -21.90 0.28 -15.23
C SER A 457 -21.42 -0.72 -16.30
N LEU A 458 -20.52 -1.63 -15.94
CA LEU A 458 -19.94 -2.62 -16.86
C LEU A 458 -20.98 -3.44 -17.63
N PRO A 459 -22.11 -3.90 -17.06
CA PRO A 459 -23.13 -4.64 -17.80
C PRO A 459 -23.82 -3.84 -18.93
N ALA A 460 -23.67 -2.51 -18.97
CA ALA A 460 -24.19 -1.69 -20.05
C ALA A 460 -23.24 -1.59 -21.25
N VAL A 461 -22.01 -2.06 -21.13
CA VAL A 461 -20.99 -2.03 -22.17
C VAL A 461 -21.13 -3.25 -23.08
N GLU A 462 -21.18 -3.03 -24.39
CA GLU A 462 -21.26 -4.12 -25.37
C GLU A 462 -20.01 -5.02 -25.28
N GLY A 463 -20.21 -6.33 -25.18
CA GLY A 463 -19.12 -7.30 -25.00
C GLY A 463 -18.71 -7.57 -23.55
N SER A 464 -19.35 -6.94 -22.56
CA SER A 464 -19.01 -7.13 -21.14
C SER A 464 -19.20 -8.55 -20.63
N ASP A 465 -20.16 -9.32 -21.18
CA ASP A 465 -20.36 -10.73 -20.81
C ASP A 465 -19.13 -11.57 -21.17
N GLU A 466 -18.53 -11.35 -22.34
CA GLU A 466 -17.28 -12.02 -22.76
C GLU A 466 -16.10 -11.59 -21.90
N PHE A 467 -15.98 -10.28 -21.62
CA PHE A 467 -14.96 -9.72 -20.73
C PHE A 467 -15.02 -10.37 -19.34
N LEU A 468 -16.19 -10.45 -18.72
CA LEU A 468 -16.38 -11.09 -17.42
C LEU A 468 -16.07 -12.60 -17.46
N SER A 469 -16.45 -13.28 -18.56
CA SER A 469 -16.12 -14.70 -18.75
C SER A 469 -14.61 -14.95 -18.84
N LEU A 470 -13.84 -14.04 -19.43
CA LEU A 470 -12.38 -14.11 -19.48
C LEU A 470 -11.77 -13.96 -18.08
N ILE A 471 -12.35 -13.08 -17.23
CA ILE A 471 -11.92 -12.94 -15.83
C ILE A 471 -12.21 -14.22 -15.05
N GLU A 472 -13.31 -14.90 -15.29
CA GLU A 472 -13.60 -16.21 -14.70
C GLU A 472 -12.65 -17.30 -15.22
N GLU A 473 -12.33 -17.28 -16.53
CA GLU A 473 -11.47 -18.27 -17.18
C GLU A 473 -10.03 -18.24 -16.65
N PHE A 474 -9.39 -17.06 -16.56
CA PHE A 474 -8.00 -17.00 -16.09
C PHE A 474 -7.84 -17.53 -14.67
N GLN A 475 -8.90 -17.53 -13.85
CA GLN A 475 -8.88 -18.04 -12.49
C GLN A 475 -8.90 -19.58 -12.41
N THR A 476 -8.90 -20.27 -13.53
CA THR A 476 -9.02 -21.75 -13.61
C THR A 476 -7.97 -22.37 -14.54
N THR A 477 -6.93 -21.61 -14.91
CA THR A 477 -5.84 -22.09 -15.77
C THR A 477 -4.47 -21.64 -15.28
N ASP A 478 -3.45 -22.47 -15.48
CA ASP A 478 -2.02 -22.17 -15.29
C ASP A 478 -1.24 -22.16 -16.61
N ASP A 479 -1.94 -22.30 -17.76
CA ASP A 479 -1.33 -22.16 -19.09
C ASP A 479 -0.97 -20.70 -19.35
N SER A 480 0.33 -20.37 -19.22
CA SER A 480 0.83 -19.01 -19.36
C SER A 480 0.56 -18.38 -20.72
N ALA A 481 0.52 -19.17 -21.81
CA ALA A 481 0.18 -18.65 -23.13
C ALA A 481 -1.29 -18.25 -23.22
N ARG A 482 -2.19 -19.07 -22.63
CA ARG A 482 -3.62 -18.73 -22.56
C ARG A 482 -3.87 -17.54 -21.64
N VAL A 483 -3.19 -17.47 -20.50
CA VAL A 483 -3.24 -16.32 -19.58
C VAL A 483 -2.84 -15.03 -20.30
N GLN A 484 -1.73 -15.03 -21.05
CA GLN A 484 -1.30 -13.86 -21.84
C GLN A 484 -2.35 -13.46 -22.89
N GLU A 485 -2.96 -14.45 -23.57
CA GLU A 485 -4.02 -14.18 -24.55
C GLU A 485 -5.25 -13.54 -23.88
N ILE A 486 -5.63 -14.02 -22.69
CA ILE A 486 -6.73 -13.45 -21.92
C ILE A 486 -6.43 -12.00 -21.52
N PHE A 487 -5.24 -11.73 -20.96
CA PHE A 487 -4.89 -10.35 -20.58
C PHE A 487 -4.78 -9.41 -21.79
N ASN A 488 -4.34 -9.90 -22.96
CA ASN A 488 -4.40 -9.12 -24.19
C ASN A 488 -5.84 -8.68 -24.52
N GLN A 489 -6.80 -9.58 -24.34
CA GLN A 489 -8.22 -9.28 -24.60
C GLN A 489 -8.81 -8.36 -23.53
N LEU A 490 -8.53 -8.60 -22.25
CA LEU A 490 -9.02 -7.78 -21.14
C LEU A 490 -8.51 -6.33 -21.24
N LEU A 491 -7.21 -6.13 -21.44
CA LEU A 491 -6.61 -4.81 -21.54
C LEU A 491 -7.06 -4.04 -22.78
N ASN A 492 -7.23 -4.73 -23.91
CA ASN A 492 -7.78 -4.08 -25.10
C ASN A 492 -9.27 -3.75 -24.93
N PHE A 493 -10.06 -4.62 -24.31
CA PHE A 493 -11.48 -4.32 -24.03
C PHE A 493 -11.62 -3.10 -23.13
N ASP A 494 -10.85 -3.04 -22.05
CA ASP A 494 -10.82 -1.91 -21.12
C ASP A 494 -10.46 -0.61 -21.84
N ASN A 495 -9.33 -0.64 -22.55
CA ASN A 495 -8.84 0.51 -23.31
C ASN A 495 -9.81 0.94 -24.42
N ASP A 496 -10.31 0.03 -25.27
CA ASP A 496 -11.19 0.35 -26.39
C ASP A 496 -12.50 0.99 -25.93
N ASN A 497 -13.01 0.58 -24.77
CA ASN A 497 -14.21 1.11 -24.16
C ASN A 497 -13.99 2.29 -23.22
N VAL A 498 -12.74 2.68 -22.98
CA VAL A 498 -12.36 3.77 -22.04
C VAL A 498 -13.04 3.56 -20.68
N LEU A 499 -12.87 2.38 -20.11
CA LEU A 499 -13.35 2.09 -18.75
C LEU A 499 -12.39 2.66 -17.73
N ASP A 500 -11.09 2.48 -18.00
CA ASP A 500 -9.99 3.10 -17.31
C ASP A 500 -9.28 4.10 -18.23
N LEU A 501 -8.94 5.25 -17.68
CA LEU A 501 -8.10 6.23 -18.32
C LEU A 501 -6.83 6.42 -17.48
N PRO A 502 -5.72 5.76 -17.83
CA PRO A 502 -4.44 5.96 -17.19
C PRO A 502 -4.00 7.43 -17.30
N LEU A 503 -3.52 8.01 -16.22
CA LEU A 503 -3.04 9.40 -16.19
C LEU A 503 -1.52 9.46 -16.06
N LEU A 504 -0.98 8.97 -14.95
CA LEU A 504 0.43 9.05 -14.60
C LEU A 504 0.91 7.73 -13.99
N PHE A 505 2.13 7.32 -14.33
CA PHE A 505 2.86 6.29 -13.60
C PHE A 505 3.50 6.91 -12.36
N VAL A 506 3.24 6.31 -11.20
CA VAL A 506 3.63 6.86 -9.89
C VAL A 506 4.99 6.36 -9.49
N LYS A 507 5.86 7.26 -9.08
CA LYS A 507 7.11 6.94 -8.39
C LYS A 507 7.00 7.22 -6.92
N ASP A 508 7.42 6.28 -6.10
CA ASP A 508 7.54 6.51 -4.67
C ASP A 508 8.81 7.26 -4.31
N MET A 509 8.76 8.00 -3.22
CA MET A 509 9.81 8.88 -2.78
C MET A 509 10.01 8.80 -1.27
N ILE A 510 11.19 9.18 -0.83
CA ILE A 510 11.53 9.35 0.58
C ILE A 510 12.25 10.69 0.77
N VAL A 511 11.99 11.35 1.89
CA VAL A 511 12.80 12.45 2.40
C VAL A 511 13.28 12.11 3.82
N TYR A 512 14.53 12.42 4.13
CA TYR A 512 15.14 11.98 5.37
C TYR A 512 16.20 12.95 5.89
N ASN A 513 16.43 12.90 7.21
CA ASN A 513 17.45 13.67 7.89
C ASN A 513 18.83 13.03 7.67
N THR A 514 19.75 13.77 7.07
CA THR A 514 21.11 13.29 6.73
C THR A 514 22.03 13.11 7.94
N ASP A 515 21.65 13.63 9.11
CA ASP A 515 22.39 13.39 10.34
C ASP A 515 22.20 11.95 10.87
N LYS A 516 21.17 11.25 10.39
CA LYS A 516 20.83 9.88 10.81
C LYS A 516 20.80 8.86 9.68
N ILE A 517 20.50 9.31 8.46
CA ILE A 517 20.30 8.46 7.28
C ILE A 517 21.21 8.96 6.16
N ALA A 518 22.06 8.07 5.64
CA ALA A 518 22.93 8.37 4.50
C ALA A 518 22.24 8.13 3.16
N GLY A 519 21.24 7.22 3.11
CA GLY A 519 20.51 6.87 1.90
C GLY A 519 19.42 5.83 2.14
N TYR A 520 18.69 5.53 1.07
CA TYR A 520 17.67 4.49 1.03
C TYR A 520 17.71 3.76 -0.32
N ASP A 521 17.77 2.44 -0.28
CA ASP A 521 17.72 1.59 -1.46
C ASP A 521 16.29 1.10 -1.65
N PHE A 522 15.60 1.57 -2.70
CA PHE A 522 14.25 1.11 -2.97
C PHE A 522 14.24 -0.37 -3.38
N SER A 523 13.26 -1.11 -2.87
CA SER A 523 12.94 -2.45 -3.38
C SER A 523 12.31 -2.37 -4.77
N SER A 524 12.16 -3.51 -5.43
CA SER A 524 11.41 -3.62 -6.69
C SER A 524 9.89 -3.37 -6.52
N THR A 525 9.42 -3.30 -5.29
CA THR A 525 8.05 -2.91 -4.92
C THR A 525 8.08 -1.65 -4.07
N PRO A 526 8.39 -0.48 -4.67
CA PRO A 526 8.74 0.73 -3.92
C PRO A 526 7.57 1.34 -3.13
N MET A 527 6.36 0.87 -3.32
CA MET A 527 5.22 1.28 -2.49
C MET A 527 5.32 0.82 -1.02
N PHE A 528 6.17 -0.16 -0.71
CA PHE A 528 6.36 -0.67 0.65
C PHE A 528 7.67 -0.18 1.26
N PHE A 529 7.54 0.51 2.38
CA PHE A 529 8.71 0.88 3.17
C PHE A 529 9.31 -0.35 3.86
N ASP A 530 10.63 -0.51 3.73
CA ASP A 530 11.37 -1.52 4.47
C ASP A 530 12.55 -0.86 5.21
N VAL A 531 12.49 -0.87 6.53
CA VAL A 531 13.50 -0.27 7.39
C VAL A 531 14.90 -0.83 7.18
N ARG A 532 15.01 -2.07 6.68
CA ARG A 532 16.28 -2.76 6.41
C ARG A 532 17.03 -2.18 5.20
N LEU A 533 16.33 -1.44 4.35
CA LEU A 533 16.88 -0.79 3.15
C LEU A 533 17.42 0.63 3.43
N ILE A 534 17.32 1.09 4.66
CA ILE A 534 17.94 2.36 5.09
C ILE A 534 19.45 2.16 5.20
N GLN A 535 20.20 3.08 4.62
CA GLN A 535 21.64 3.23 4.83
C GLN A 535 21.85 4.21 5.99
N PRO A 536 22.26 3.74 7.19
CA PRO A 536 22.46 4.63 8.33
C PRO A 536 23.62 5.61 8.09
N ALA A 537 23.54 6.81 8.65
CA ALA A 537 24.70 7.72 8.70
C ALA A 537 25.75 7.17 9.69
N GLU A 538 27.06 7.40 9.38
CA GLU A 538 28.20 6.93 10.20
C GLU A 538 28.28 7.68 11.56
#